data_2ff1f0f8e8ed9d55ba6e62e1bfaebb46
#
_entry.id   2ff1f0f8e8ed9d55ba6e62e1bfaebb46
#
_cell.length_a   1.000
_cell.length_b   1.000
_cell.length_c   1.000
_cell.angle_alpha   90.00
_cell.angle_beta   90.00
_cell.angle_gamma   90.00
#
_symmetry.space_group_name_H-M   'P 1'
#
loop_
_entity.id
_entity.type
_entity.pdbx_description
1 polymer ?
#
loop_
_entity_poly.entity_id
_entity_poly.type
_entity_poly.pdbx_seq_one_letter_code
_entity_poly.pdbx_strand_id
1 'polypeptide(L)'
;MPVSLEKQVVLVIGASSGIGRATAALFAREGASVMASARREDRLQQLQAEAASEGHVIEIAPADSSKAAAMAELAKRTCDRFGTIDIVVYATGTNVPDRAMKRLNTDIWDMMLSVNLNGAYYITNAVLPLMRERGSGHLIYISSISGLFPDVSGAAYQAAKRGLLALAHAIRVEEKQNGIRTCVICPGLVDTEILDKRPVKPTAEMLAKALRPEDVAEAVVSVAKLPPRAVVPEMQLLPTYL
;
A
#
# COMPACT_ATOMS: atom_id res chain seq x y z
N MET A 1 -3.72 25.27 2.95
CA MET A 1 -4.69 24.47 3.69
C MET A 1 -4.59 23.03 3.20
N PRO A 2 -4.79 22.01 4.02
CA PRO A 2 -4.89 20.62 3.58
C PRO A 2 -5.99 20.47 2.53
N VAL A 3 -5.82 19.55 1.59
CA VAL A 3 -6.83 19.24 0.57
C VAL A 3 -7.89 18.35 1.24
N SER A 4 -9.18 18.63 0.98
CA SER A 4 -10.26 17.72 1.39
C SER A 4 -10.16 16.41 0.63
N LEU A 5 -10.46 15.30 1.31
CA LEU A 5 -10.58 13.98 0.69
C LEU A 5 -12.03 13.66 0.28
N GLU A 6 -12.98 14.52 0.62
CA GLU A 6 -14.34 14.41 0.11
C GLU A 6 -14.35 14.37 -1.43
N LYS A 7 -15.08 13.42 -1.99
CA LYS A 7 -15.17 13.16 -3.43
C LYS A 7 -13.89 12.63 -4.09
N GLN A 8 -12.79 12.43 -3.35
CA GLN A 8 -11.62 11.71 -3.89
C GLN A 8 -11.92 10.22 -3.97
N VAL A 9 -11.53 9.59 -5.05
CA VAL A 9 -11.62 8.13 -5.22
C VAL A 9 -10.28 7.50 -4.87
N VAL A 10 -10.30 6.63 -3.88
CA VAL A 10 -9.10 5.96 -3.34
C VAL A 10 -9.19 4.46 -3.57
N LEU A 11 -8.22 3.91 -4.29
CA LEU A 11 -8.06 2.47 -4.47
C LEU A 11 -6.98 1.96 -3.51
N VAL A 12 -7.36 1.10 -2.56
CA VAL A 12 -6.44 0.51 -1.58
C VAL A 12 -6.25 -0.98 -1.86
N ILE A 13 -5.02 -1.39 -2.23
CA ILE A 13 -4.65 -2.78 -2.50
C ILE A 13 -3.91 -3.35 -1.28
N GLY A 14 -4.36 -4.51 -0.79
CA GLY A 14 -3.90 -5.11 0.46
C GLY A 14 -4.78 -4.78 1.66
N ALA A 15 -6.05 -4.44 1.42
CA ALA A 15 -6.98 -3.91 2.43
C ALA A 15 -7.60 -4.98 3.36
N SER A 16 -7.21 -6.26 3.28
CA SER A 16 -7.80 -7.31 4.12
C SER A 16 -7.25 -7.37 5.56
N SER A 17 -6.14 -6.72 5.85
CA SER A 17 -5.53 -6.66 7.19
C SER A 17 -4.49 -5.55 7.31
N GLY A 18 -4.05 -5.30 8.55
CA GLY A 18 -2.94 -4.42 8.87
C GLY A 18 -3.05 -3.02 8.27
N ILE A 19 -1.94 -2.51 7.74
CA ILE A 19 -1.83 -1.14 7.23
C ILE A 19 -2.88 -0.83 6.15
N GLY A 20 -3.07 -1.73 5.17
CA GLY A 20 -4.03 -1.49 4.10
C GLY A 20 -5.47 -1.40 4.60
N ARG A 21 -5.86 -2.24 5.58
CA ARG A 21 -7.19 -2.20 6.20
C ARG A 21 -7.41 -0.89 6.97
N ALA A 22 -6.46 -0.53 7.82
CA ALA A 22 -6.52 0.74 8.57
C ALA A 22 -6.58 1.96 7.63
N THR A 23 -5.78 1.93 6.55
CA THR A 23 -5.77 2.99 5.52
C THR A 23 -7.13 3.11 4.82
N ALA A 24 -7.74 2.00 4.40
CA ALA A 24 -9.04 2.03 3.74
C ALA A 24 -10.14 2.59 4.67
N ALA A 25 -10.16 2.14 5.93
CA ALA A 25 -11.09 2.64 6.93
C ALA A 25 -10.90 4.14 7.19
N LEU A 26 -9.65 4.61 7.32
CA LEU A 26 -9.37 6.01 7.60
C LEU A 26 -9.76 6.91 6.41
N PHE A 27 -9.47 6.52 5.17
CA PHE A 27 -9.91 7.28 3.99
C PHE A 27 -11.44 7.39 3.91
N ALA A 28 -12.17 6.32 4.25
CA ALA A 28 -13.64 6.36 4.28
C ALA A 28 -14.15 7.32 5.36
N ARG A 29 -13.55 7.34 6.56
CA ARG A 29 -13.87 8.30 7.64
C ARG A 29 -13.59 9.75 7.23
N GLU A 30 -12.59 9.96 6.38
CA GLU A 30 -12.24 11.27 5.82
C GLU A 30 -13.12 11.69 4.63
N GLY A 31 -14.16 10.92 4.32
CA GLY A 31 -15.15 11.22 3.28
C GLY A 31 -14.77 10.82 1.87
N ALA A 32 -13.69 10.05 1.68
CA ALA A 32 -13.32 9.54 0.37
C ALA A 32 -14.23 8.38 -0.09
N SER A 33 -14.40 8.23 -1.40
CA SER A 33 -14.96 7.04 -2.02
C SER A 33 -13.87 5.96 -2.11
N VAL A 34 -14.01 4.86 -1.36
CA VAL A 34 -12.96 3.85 -1.24
C VAL A 34 -13.33 2.57 -1.97
N MET A 35 -12.42 2.09 -2.85
CA MET A 35 -12.39 0.72 -3.34
C MET A 35 -11.31 -0.05 -2.57
N ALA A 36 -11.70 -1.04 -1.78
CA ALA A 36 -10.80 -1.89 -1.02
C ALA A 36 -10.59 -3.23 -1.74
N SER A 37 -9.33 -3.62 -1.96
CA SER A 37 -8.99 -4.84 -2.68
C SER A 37 -7.97 -5.70 -1.93
N ALA A 38 -8.20 -6.99 -1.94
CA ALA A 38 -7.29 -8.04 -1.47
C ALA A 38 -7.80 -9.41 -1.95
N ARG A 39 -7.06 -10.48 -1.66
CA ARG A 39 -7.49 -11.86 -2.00
C ARG A 39 -8.55 -12.43 -1.06
N ARG A 40 -8.54 -12.02 0.23
CA ARG A 40 -9.44 -12.55 1.28
C ARG A 40 -10.74 -11.75 1.26
N GLU A 41 -11.74 -12.28 0.56
CA GLU A 41 -13.02 -11.61 0.39
C GLU A 41 -13.80 -11.48 1.71
N ASP A 42 -13.77 -12.53 2.54
CA ASP A 42 -14.39 -12.53 3.86
C ASP A 42 -13.93 -11.35 4.74
N ARG A 43 -12.62 -11.06 4.70
CA ARG A 43 -12.04 -9.93 5.43
C ARG A 43 -12.40 -8.56 4.83
N LEU A 44 -12.58 -8.49 3.51
CA LEU A 44 -13.06 -7.28 2.85
C LEU A 44 -14.53 -7.03 3.21
N GLN A 45 -15.37 -8.07 3.22
CA GLN A 45 -16.76 -7.98 3.66
C GLN A 45 -16.89 -7.51 5.11
N GLN A 46 -16.02 -8.01 5.98
CA GLN A 46 -15.95 -7.53 7.36
C GLN A 46 -15.59 -6.04 7.43
N LEU A 47 -14.57 -5.58 6.70
CA LEU A 47 -14.20 -4.16 6.62
C LEU A 47 -15.36 -3.30 6.11
N GLN A 48 -16.05 -3.76 5.07
CA GLN A 48 -17.22 -3.08 4.50
C GLN A 48 -18.35 -2.95 5.53
N ALA A 49 -18.68 -4.04 6.25
CA ALA A 49 -19.72 -4.04 7.26
C ALA A 49 -19.39 -3.11 8.45
N GLU A 50 -18.13 -3.10 8.91
CA GLU A 50 -17.68 -2.20 9.96
C GLU A 50 -17.77 -0.74 9.53
N ALA A 51 -17.31 -0.39 8.33
CA ALA A 51 -17.43 0.96 7.79
C ALA A 51 -18.90 1.39 7.69
N ALA A 52 -19.79 0.51 7.22
CA ALA A 52 -21.21 0.77 7.13
C ALA A 52 -21.85 1.03 8.50
N SER A 53 -21.43 0.32 9.54
CA SER A 53 -21.92 0.54 10.92
C SER A 53 -21.51 1.91 11.48
N GLU A 54 -20.45 2.50 10.97
CA GLU A 54 -19.98 3.85 11.30
C GLU A 54 -20.53 4.93 10.35
N GLY A 55 -21.39 4.57 9.41
CA GLY A 55 -21.98 5.50 8.42
C GLY A 55 -21.09 5.80 7.22
N HIS A 56 -20.03 5.01 6.99
CA HIS A 56 -19.10 5.16 5.87
C HIS A 56 -19.30 4.08 4.80
N VAL A 57 -18.94 4.38 3.56
CA VAL A 57 -19.09 3.45 2.43
C VAL A 57 -17.72 3.02 1.92
N ILE A 58 -17.49 1.70 1.94
CA ILE A 58 -16.36 1.06 1.28
C ILE A 58 -16.90 0.04 0.29
N GLU A 59 -16.53 0.19 -0.98
CA GLU A 59 -16.76 -0.83 -2.00
C GLU A 59 -15.61 -1.85 -1.99
N ILE A 60 -15.91 -3.09 -2.29
CA ILE A 60 -14.92 -4.17 -2.26
C ILE A 60 -14.75 -4.83 -3.64
N ALA A 61 -13.52 -5.17 -3.98
CA ALA A 61 -13.18 -5.89 -5.20
C ALA A 61 -12.06 -6.91 -4.91
N PRO A 62 -12.38 -8.18 -4.67
CA PRO A 62 -11.38 -9.22 -4.49
C PRO A 62 -10.47 -9.35 -5.71
N ALA A 63 -9.15 -9.29 -5.50
CA ALA A 63 -8.16 -9.44 -6.57
C ALA A 63 -6.82 -9.97 -6.04
N ASP A 64 -6.11 -10.70 -6.89
CA ASP A 64 -4.71 -11.10 -6.65
C ASP A 64 -3.75 -10.09 -7.30
N SER A 65 -3.08 -9.30 -6.47
CA SER A 65 -2.14 -8.28 -6.94
C SER A 65 -0.93 -8.84 -7.69
N SER A 66 -0.63 -10.13 -7.57
CA SER A 66 0.45 -10.77 -8.32
C SER A 66 0.12 -11.01 -9.80
N LYS A 67 -1.11 -10.70 -10.24
CA LYS A 67 -1.62 -10.94 -11.60
C LYS A 67 -1.90 -9.61 -12.31
N ALA A 68 -1.18 -9.35 -13.41
CA ALA A 68 -1.33 -8.12 -14.17
C ALA A 68 -2.77 -7.90 -14.68
N ALA A 69 -3.41 -8.96 -15.21
CA ALA A 69 -4.79 -8.89 -15.68
C ALA A 69 -5.78 -8.55 -14.55
N ALA A 70 -5.55 -9.09 -13.33
CA ALA A 70 -6.40 -8.78 -12.19
C ALA A 70 -6.26 -7.31 -11.74
N MET A 71 -5.08 -6.72 -11.86
CA MET A 71 -4.86 -5.30 -11.56
C MET A 71 -5.47 -4.37 -12.61
N ALA A 72 -5.42 -4.75 -13.89
CA ALA A 72 -6.09 -4.03 -14.96
C ALA A 72 -7.63 -4.05 -14.78
N GLU A 73 -8.20 -5.21 -14.48
CA GLU A 73 -9.64 -5.35 -14.21
C GLU A 73 -10.06 -4.58 -12.95
N LEU A 74 -9.24 -4.59 -11.90
CA LEU A 74 -9.48 -3.84 -10.69
C LEU A 74 -9.53 -2.33 -10.95
N ALA A 75 -8.60 -1.80 -11.74
CA ALA A 75 -8.61 -0.39 -12.14
C ALA A 75 -9.87 -0.05 -12.93
N LYS A 76 -10.22 -0.89 -13.93
CA LYS A 76 -11.45 -0.73 -14.71
C LYS A 76 -12.69 -0.74 -13.82
N ARG A 77 -12.85 -1.75 -12.96
CA ARG A 77 -14.00 -1.87 -12.05
C ARG A 77 -14.12 -0.66 -11.12
N THR A 78 -12.99 -0.11 -10.66
CA THR A 78 -12.99 1.10 -9.82
C THR A 78 -13.50 2.30 -10.60
N CYS A 79 -13.05 2.47 -11.84
CA CYS A 79 -13.53 3.54 -12.73
C CYS A 79 -15.00 3.37 -13.11
N ASP A 80 -15.46 2.16 -13.41
CA ASP A 80 -16.87 1.86 -13.70
C ASP A 80 -17.78 2.25 -12.52
N ARG A 81 -17.28 2.05 -11.28
CA ARG A 81 -18.05 2.34 -10.06
C ARG A 81 -18.05 3.81 -9.66
N PHE A 82 -16.90 4.49 -9.79
CA PHE A 82 -16.70 5.85 -9.25
C PHE A 82 -16.34 6.90 -10.30
N GLY A 83 -16.13 6.51 -11.55
CA GLY A 83 -15.79 7.39 -12.66
C GLY A 83 -14.32 7.76 -12.77
N THR A 84 -13.51 7.55 -11.72
CA THR A 84 -12.09 7.95 -11.67
C THR A 84 -11.31 7.17 -10.62
N ILE A 85 -9.97 7.38 -10.58
CA ILE A 85 -9.08 6.97 -9.49
C ILE A 85 -8.13 8.13 -9.21
N ASP A 86 -8.26 8.77 -8.05
CA ASP A 86 -7.42 9.91 -7.66
C ASP A 86 -6.17 9.46 -6.93
N ILE A 87 -6.32 8.48 -6.05
CA ILE A 87 -5.27 7.99 -5.17
C ILE A 87 -5.22 6.47 -5.25
N VAL A 88 -4.02 5.91 -5.43
CA VAL A 88 -3.76 4.48 -5.27
C VAL A 88 -2.85 4.27 -4.07
N VAL A 89 -3.24 3.38 -3.16
CA VAL A 89 -2.38 2.92 -2.06
C VAL A 89 -2.07 1.44 -2.25
N TYR A 90 -0.81 1.14 -2.54
CA TYR A 90 -0.33 -0.23 -2.62
C TYR A 90 0.26 -0.66 -1.28
N ALA A 91 -0.52 -1.37 -0.48
CA ALA A 91 -0.17 -1.85 0.86
C ALA A 91 -0.01 -3.38 0.92
N THR A 92 0.05 -4.05 -0.25
CA THR A 92 0.27 -5.49 -0.29
C THR A 92 1.72 -5.83 0.07
N GLY A 93 1.86 -6.83 0.92
CA GLY A 93 3.17 -7.35 1.27
C GLY A 93 3.10 -8.74 1.89
N THR A 94 4.13 -9.53 1.64
CA THR A 94 4.30 -10.85 2.24
C THR A 94 5.77 -11.13 2.53
N ASN A 95 6.03 -12.09 3.40
CA ASN A 95 7.34 -12.68 3.61
C ASN A 95 7.20 -14.18 3.87
N VAL A 96 8.32 -14.87 4.01
CA VAL A 96 8.37 -16.30 4.34
C VAL A 96 9.19 -16.52 5.61
N PRO A 97 8.89 -17.56 6.41
CA PRO A 97 9.69 -17.88 7.59
C PRO A 97 11.12 -18.23 7.23
N ASP A 98 11.32 -19.07 6.23
CA ASP A 98 12.64 -19.51 5.79
C ASP A 98 13.21 -18.61 4.69
N ARG A 99 13.74 -17.46 5.09
CA ARG A 99 14.17 -16.36 4.22
C ARG A 99 15.68 -16.21 4.04
N ALA A 100 16.48 -17.10 4.69
CA ALA A 100 17.92 -17.04 4.60
C ALA A 100 18.39 -17.37 3.18
N MET A 101 19.40 -16.64 2.65
CA MET A 101 19.88 -16.81 1.28
C MET A 101 20.25 -18.25 0.93
N LYS A 102 20.81 -19.01 1.88
CA LYS A 102 21.19 -20.43 1.70
C LYS A 102 19.98 -21.37 1.47
N ARG A 103 18.75 -20.92 1.74
CA ARG A 103 17.50 -21.69 1.61
C ARG A 103 16.51 -21.06 0.65
N LEU A 104 16.84 -19.86 0.17
CA LEU A 104 16.04 -19.17 -0.83
C LEU A 104 16.17 -19.90 -2.17
N ASN A 105 15.05 -20.34 -2.73
CA ASN A 105 14.95 -20.89 -4.08
C ASN A 105 14.28 -19.91 -5.02
N THR A 106 14.29 -20.22 -6.33
CA THR A 106 13.73 -19.38 -7.39
C THR A 106 12.24 -19.14 -7.19
N ASP A 107 11.47 -20.16 -6.82
CA ASP A 107 10.01 -20.04 -6.65
C ASP A 107 9.65 -19.07 -5.54
N ILE A 108 10.37 -19.14 -4.40
CA ILE A 108 10.20 -18.20 -3.29
C ILE A 108 10.61 -16.79 -3.73
N TRP A 109 11.73 -16.66 -4.42
CA TRP A 109 12.20 -15.38 -4.96
C TRP A 109 11.15 -14.75 -5.87
N ASP A 110 10.66 -15.49 -6.86
CA ASP A 110 9.68 -15.01 -7.85
C ASP A 110 8.34 -14.65 -7.19
N MET A 111 7.86 -15.48 -6.27
CA MET A 111 6.67 -15.19 -5.49
C MET A 111 6.83 -13.90 -4.67
N MET A 112 7.99 -13.70 -4.03
CA MET A 112 8.26 -12.52 -3.22
C MET A 112 8.31 -11.24 -4.07
N LEU A 113 8.96 -11.27 -5.23
CA LEU A 113 8.97 -10.14 -6.17
C LEU A 113 7.58 -9.89 -6.75
N SER A 114 6.87 -10.96 -7.12
CA SER A 114 5.53 -10.86 -7.72
C SER A 114 4.56 -10.13 -6.79
N VAL A 115 4.53 -10.49 -5.51
CA VAL A 115 3.61 -9.90 -4.53
C VAL A 115 4.09 -8.54 -4.03
N ASN A 116 5.38 -8.40 -3.70
CA ASN A 116 5.87 -7.19 -3.02
C ASN A 116 6.29 -6.06 -3.97
N LEU A 117 6.51 -6.34 -5.27
CA LEU A 117 6.98 -5.36 -6.25
C LEU A 117 6.15 -5.35 -7.53
N ASN A 118 6.03 -6.50 -8.23
CA ASN A 118 5.41 -6.52 -9.56
C ASN A 118 3.94 -6.08 -9.51
N GLY A 119 3.21 -6.43 -8.44
CA GLY A 119 1.82 -5.99 -8.26
C GLY A 119 1.68 -4.47 -8.17
N ALA A 120 2.65 -3.78 -7.56
CA ALA A 120 2.69 -2.32 -7.55
C ALA A 120 2.88 -1.76 -8.96
N TYR A 121 3.79 -2.34 -9.74
CA TYR A 121 3.97 -1.99 -11.15
C TYR A 121 2.69 -2.24 -11.96
N TYR A 122 2.03 -3.39 -11.77
CA TYR A 122 0.83 -3.74 -12.54
C TYR A 122 -0.32 -2.76 -12.34
N ILE A 123 -0.63 -2.42 -11.09
CA ILE A 123 -1.70 -1.44 -10.82
C ILE A 123 -1.28 -0.04 -11.29
N THR A 124 -0.03 0.34 -11.11
CA THR A 124 0.48 1.62 -11.60
C THR A 124 0.30 1.74 -13.12
N ASN A 125 0.75 0.71 -13.86
CA ASN A 125 0.61 0.68 -15.31
C ASN A 125 -0.86 0.76 -15.77
N ALA A 126 -1.78 0.18 -15.00
CA ALA A 126 -3.21 0.21 -15.33
C ALA A 126 -3.84 1.59 -15.09
N VAL A 127 -3.39 2.35 -14.09
CA VAL A 127 -4.01 3.64 -13.74
C VAL A 127 -3.31 4.84 -14.38
N LEU A 128 -2.04 4.74 -14.76
CA LEU A 128 -1.28 5.86 -15.33
C LEU A 128 -1.94 6.50 -16.56
N PRO A 129 -2.50 5.76 -17.55
CA PRO A 129 -3.17 6.38 -18.67
C PRO A 129 -4.31 7.33 -18.25
N LEU A 130 -5.13 6.89 -17.30
CA LEU A 130 -6.26 7.67 -16.76
C LEU A 130 -5.78 8.92 -16.00
N MET A 131 -4.71 8.77 -15.20
CA MET A 131 -4.14 9.88 -14.46
C MET A 131 -3.47 10.91 -15.39
N ARG A 132 -2.79 10.47 -16.46
CA ARG A 132 -2.20 11.34 -17.48
C ARG A 132 -3.27 12.16 -18.21
N GLU A 133 -4.36 11.52 -18.67
CA GLU A 133 -5.46 12.18 -19.35
C GLU A 133 -6.08 13.30 -18.47
N ARG A 134 -6.19 13.04 -17.17
CA ARG A 134 -6.73 14.00 -16.20
C ARG A 134 -5.72 15.05 -15.75
N GLY A 135 -4.43 14.83 -15.94
CA GLY A 135 -3.35 15.72 -15.46
C GLY A 135 -3.18 15.71 -13.93
N SER A 136 -3.60 14.64 -13.26
CA SER A 136 -3.47 14.51 -11.80
C SER A 136 -3.54 13.06 -11.33
N GLY A 137 -2.81 12.74 -10.25
CA GLY A 137 -2.87 11.44 -9.61
C GLY A 137 -1.90 11.37 -8.42
N HIS A 138 -2.16 10.45 -7.49
CA HIS A 138 -1.28 10.22 -6.37
C HIS A 138 -1.09 8.71 -6.11
N LEU A 139 0.12 8.22 -6.24
CA LEU A 139 0.49 6.82 -6.04
C LEU A 139 1.30 6.71 -4.73
N ILE A 140 0.77 5.97 -3.76
CA ILE A 140 1.40 5.78 -2.45
C ILE A 140 1.73 4.30 -2.27
N TYR A 141 2.99 3.99 -2.01
CA TYR A 141 3.48 2.63 -1.84
C TYR A 141 3.96 2.39 -0.42
N ILE A 142 3.52 1.29 0.18
CA ILE A 142 4.00 0.88 1.49
C ILE A 142 5.20 -0.06 1.32
N SER A 143 6.38 0.51 1.54
CA SER A 143 7.63 -0.24 1.56
C SER A 143 7.94 -0.76 2.96
N SER A 144 9.15 -0.61 3.42
CA SER A 144 9.67 -0.97 4.73
C SER A 144 11.01 -0.29 4.96
N ILE A 145 11.37 -0.11 6.23
CA ILE A 145 12.74 0.25 6.60
C ILE A 145 13.76 -0.76 6.07
N SER A 146 13.37 -2.03 5.87
CA SER A 146 14.17 -3.08 5.23
C SER A 146 14.50 -2.80 3.76
N GLY A 147 13.79 -1.90 3.10
CA GLY A 147 14.12 -1.40 1.76
C GLY A 147 15.20 -0.33 1.78
N LEU A 148 15.49 0.28 2.93
CA LEU A 148 16.49 1.34 3.10
C LEU A 148 17.77 0.83 3.74
N PHE A 149 17.65 0.01 4.77
CA PHE A 149 18.78 -0.48 5.57
C PHE A 149 18.80 -2.00 5.57
N PRO A 150 20.00 -2.62 5.63
CA PRO A 150 20.13 -4.07 5.70
C PRO A 150 19.60 -4.58 7.05
N ASP A 151 18.85 -5.68 7.00
CA ASP A 151 18.31 -6.35 8.17
C ASP A 151 18.13 -7.87 7.95
N VAL A 152 17.48 -8.55 8.88
CA VAL A 152 17.21 -9.99 8.83
C VAL A 152 15.93 -10.37 8.07
N SER A 153 15.34 -9.44 7.32
CA SER A 153 14.09 -9.68 6.57
C SER A 153 14.27 -10.56 5.33
N GLY A 154 15.49 -10.85 4.94
CA GLY A 154 15.84 -11.72 3.83
C GLY A 154 16.00 -10.98 2.49
N ALA A 155 16.84 -11.55 1.60
CA ALA A 155 17.26 -10.91 0.36
C ALA A 155 16.08 -10.58 -0.58
N ALA A 156 15.15 -11.51 -0.79
CA ALA A 156 14.00 -11.30 -1.69
C ALA A 156 13.07 -10.17 -1.19
N TYR A 157 12.83 -10.10 0.13
CA TYR A 157 12.02 -9.04 0.71
C TYR A 157 12.70 -7.67 0.58
N GLN A 158 13.97 -7.58 0.95
CA GLN A 158 14.74 -6.33 0.84
C GLN A 158 14.85 -5.86 -0.61
N ALA A 159 15.14 -6.77 -1.55
CA ALA A 159 15.19 -6.45 -2.97
C ALA A 159 13.84 -5.89 -3.48
N ALA A 160 12.72 -6.57 -3.14
CA ALA A 160 11.39 -6.12 -3.54
C ALA A 160 11.03 -4.76 -2.92
N LYS A 161 11.28 -4.58 -1.61
CA LYS A 161 10.97 -3.31 -0.93
C LYS A 161 11.88 -2.17 -1.37
N ARG A 162 13.14 -2.43 -1.71
CA ARG A 162 14.03 -1.46 -2.36
C ARG A 162 13.58 -1.13 -3.77
N GLY A 163 13.10 -2.13 -4.51
CA GLY A 163 12.53 -1.95 -5.85
C GLY A 163 11.32 -1.01 -5.87
N LEU A 164 10.49 -1.01 -4.83
CA LEU A 164 9.36 -0.05 -4.71
C LEU A 164 9.84 1.40 -4.65
N LEU A 165 10.93 1.69 -3.96
CA LEU A 165 11.50 3.05 -3.93
C LEU A 165 11.97 3.46 -5.32
N ALA A 166 12.71 2.57 -6.00
CA ALA A 166 13.19 2.84 -7.35
C ALA A 166 12.03 3.07 -8.33
N LEU A 167 11.00 2.23 -8.29
CA LEU A 167 9.79 2.35 -9.12
C LEU A 167 9.11 3.71 -8.88
N ALA A 168 8.84 4.06 -7.63
CA ALA A 168 8.16 5.30 -7.28
C ALA A 168 8.95 6.54 -7.69
N HIS A 169 10.28 6.52 -7.50
CA HIS A 169 11.14 7.65 -7.87
C HIS A 169 11.24 7.82 -9.38
N ALA A 170 11.30 6.72 -10.16
CA ALA A 170 11.26 6.77 -11.62
C ALA A 170 9.95 7.40 -12.10
N ILE A 171 8.80 6.89 -11.63
CA ILE A 171 7.47 7.43 -11.98
C ILE A 171 7.39 8.91 -11.63
N ARG A 172 7.87 9.33 -10.46
CA ARG A 172 7.85 10.75 -10.04
C ARG A 172 8.59 11.65 -11.03
N VAL A 173 9.74 11.21 -11.53
CA VAL A 173 10.54 11.98 -12.49
C VAL A 173 9.88 12.02 -13.86
N GLU A 174 9.36 10.88 -14.32
CA GLU A 174 8.76 10.73 -15.65
C GLU A 174 7.40 11.42 -15.75
N GLU A 175 6.59 11.38 -14.68
CA GLU A 175 5.18 11.80 -14.71
C GLU A 175 4.91 13.17 -14.06
N LYS A 176 5.94 13.88 -13.59
CA LYS A 176 5.76 15.19 -12.92
C LYS A 176 5.06 16.22 -13.79
N GLN A 177 5.27 16.20 -15.11
CA GLN A 177 4.62 17.12 -16.06
C GLN A 177 3.13 16.78 -16.24
N ASN A 178 2.73 15.55 -15.93
CA ASN A 178 1.36 15.08 -15.93
C ASN A 178 0.66 15.28 -14.57
N GLY A 179 1.26 16.02 -13.64
CA GLY A 179 0.68 16.28 -12.33
C GLY A 179 0.58 15.05 -11.42
N ILE A 180 1.29 13.95 -11.74
CA ILE A 180 1.24 12.71 -10.97
C ILE A 180 2.33 12.72 -9.89
N ARG A 181 1.92 12.47 -8.67
CA ARG A 181 2.79 12.42 -7.49
C ARG A 181 2.98 10.99 -7.02
N THR A 182 4.14 10.70 -6.46
CA THR A 182 4.40 9.42 -5.80
C THR A 182 4.96 9.64 -4.41
N CYS A 183 4.62 8.74 -3.49
CA CYS A 183 5.22 8.66 -2.16
C CYS A 183 5.52 7.21 -1.81
N VAL A 184 6.66 6.96 -1.20
CA VAL A 184 6.96 5.66 -0.57
C VAL A 184 7.05 5.85 0.93
N ILE A 185 6.20 5.15 1.66
CA ILE A 185 6.27 5.12 3.12
C ILE A 185 7.05 3.88 3.53
N CYS A 186 8.06 4.06 4.36
CA CYS A 186 8.97 3.04 4.86
C CYS A 186 8.79 2.86 6.37
N PRO A 187 7.81 2.07 6.82
CA PRO A 187 7.60 1.83 8.24
C PRO A 187 8.70 0.96 8.84
N GLY A 188 8.97 1.19 10.13
CA GLY A 188 9.72 0.28 10.99
C GLY A 188 8.90 -0.94 11.39
N LEU A 189 9.01 -1.38 12.65
CA LEU A 189 8.21 -2.47 13.18
C LEU A 189 6.75 -2.00 13.35
N VAL A 190 5.83 -2.65 12.67
CA VAL A 190 4.37 -2.44 12.79
C VAL A 190 3.73 -3.73 13.26
N ASP A 191 2.85 -3.66 14.25
CA ASP A 191 2.10 -4.82 14.77
C ASP A 191 1.04 -5.26 13.75
N THR A 192 1.38 -6.26 12.94
CA THR A 192 0.54 -6.79 11.85
C THR A 192 0.76 -8.29 11.67
N GLU A 193 -0.18 -8.98 11.03
CA GLU A 193 -0.12 -10.43 10.72
C GLU A 193 1.16 -10.86 9.97
N ILE A 194 1.87 -9.97 9.30
CA ILE A 194 3.13 -10.29 8.61
C ILE A 194 4.21 -10.75 9.59
N LEU A 195 4.11 -10.33 10.86
CA LEU A 195 5.06 -10.70 11.90
C LEU A 195 4.97 -12.19 12.27
N ASP A 196 3.82 -12.85 12.02
CA ASP A 196 3.65 -14.29 12.20
C ASP A 196 4.56 -15.11 11.30
N LYS A 197 5.01 -14.52 10.19
CA LYS A 197 5.96 -15.12 9.24
C LYS A 197 7.43 -14.88 9.62
N ARG A 198 7.72 -14.26 10.76
CA ARG A 198 9.09 -14.10 11.22
C ARG A 198 9.62 -15.40 11.80
N PRO A 199 10.89 -15.79 11.50
CA PRO A 199 11.54 -16.93 12.14
C PRO A 199 11.59 -16.81 13.66
N VAL A 200 11.84 -15.58 14.13
CA VAL A 200 11.76 -15.19 15.54
C VAL A 200 10.69 -14.12 15.66
N LYS A 201 9.63 -14.44 16.37
CA LYS A 201 8.53 -13.48 16.61
C LYS A 201 8.99 -12.38 17.57
N PRO A 202 8.54 -11.13 17.39
CA PRO A 202 8.77 -10.07 18.35
C PRO A 202 8.22 -10.46 19.73
N THR A 203 8.90 -10.03 20.79
CA THR A 203 8.40 -10.20 22.16
C THR A 203 7.17 -9.29 22.41
N ALA A 204 6.40 -9.61 23.44
CA ALA A 204 5.28 -8.75 23.86
C ALA A 204 5.73 -7.31 24.17
N GLU A 205 6.92 -7.16 24.76
CA GLU A 205 7.52 -5.84 25.04
C GLU A 205 7.84 -5.07 23.75
N MET A 206 8.38 -5.74 22.72
CA MET A 206 8.64 -5.13 21.42
C MET A 206 7.33 -4.75 20.72
N LEU A 207 6.30 -5.59 20.77
CA LEU A 207 4.99 -5.30 20.20
C LEU A 207 4.30 -4.12 20.89
N ALA A 208 4.44 -4.00 22.21
CA ALA A 208 3.90 -2.85 22.95
C ALA A 208 4.52 -1.50 22.55
N LYS A 209 5.73 -1.52 21.98
CA LYS A 209 6.46 -0.34 21.49
C LYS A 209 6.40 -0.17 19.96
N ALA A 210 5.86 -1.16 19.24
CA ALA A 210 5.74 -1.12 17.79
C ALA A 210 4.72 -0.08 17.34
N LEU A 211 4.85 0.36 16.09
CA LEU A 211 3.78 1.11 15.43
C LEU A 211 2.53 0.23 15.30
N ARG A 212 1.38 0.87 15.32
CA ARG A 212 0.12 0.25 14.94
C ARG A 212 -0.17 0.51 13.46
N PRO A 213 -1.00 -0.32 12.81
CA PRO A 213 -1.45 -0.05 11.44
C PRO A 213 -2.03 1.35 11.25
N GLU A 214 -2.75 1.85 12.26
CA GLU A 214 -3.38 3.17 12.28
C GLU A 214 -2.34 4.30 12.20
N ASP A 215 -1.18 4.17 12.86
CA ASP A 215 -0.11 5.18 12.80
C ASP A 215 0.41 5.35 11.36
N VAL A 216 0.50 4.23 10.63
CA VAL A 216 0.91 4.27 9.22
C VAL A 216 -0.21 4.81 8.34
N ALA A 217 -1.48 4.48 8.62
CA ALA A 217 -2.64 5.01 7.91
C ALA A 217 -2.73 6.54 8.05
N GLU A 218 -2.49 7.09 9.24
CA GLU A 218 -2.42 8.54 9.47
C GLU A 218 -1.33 9.21 8.63
N ALA A 219 -0.15 8.59 8.52
CA ALA A 219 0.93 9.09 7.66
C ALA A 219 0.51 9.08 6.17
N VAL A 220 -0.15 8.01 5.70
CA VAL A 220 -0.68 7.90 4.33
C VAL A 220 -1.69 9.03 4.05
N VAL A 221 -2.67 9.21 4.93
CA VAL A 221 -3.71 10.24 4.78
C VAL A 221 -3.11 11.64 4.86
N SER A 222 -2.16 11.87 5.75
CA SER A 222 -1.46 13.18 5.85
C SER A 222 -0.73 13.52 4.55
N VAL A 223 -0.05 12.56 3.93
CA VAL A 223 0.59 12.74 2.62
C VAL A 223 -0.45 12.98 1.51
N ALA A 224 -1.56 12.25 1.54
CA ALA A 224 -2.64 12.42 0.56
C ALA A 224 -3.26 13.82 0.61
N LYS A 225 -3.40 14.42 1.79
CA LYS A 225 -3.93 15.75 2.03
C LYS A 225 -2.99 16.90 1.65
N LEU A 226 -1.75 16.63 1.24
CA LEU A 226 -0.85 17.68 0.79
C LEU A 226 -1.36 18.33 -0.50
N PRO A 227 -1.19 19.66 -0.65
CA PRO A 227 -1.64 20.36 -1.85
C PRO A 227 -0.91 19.84 -3.10
N PRO A 228 -1.51 19.88 -4.29
CA PRO A 228 -0.96 19.30 -5.53
C PRO A 228 0.47 19.75 -5.88
N ARG A 229 0.86 20.94 -5.44
CA ARG A 229 2.22 21.49 -5.65
C ARG A 229 3.28 20.88 -4.73
N ALA A 230 2.88 20.07 -3.73
CA ALA A 230 3.78 19.46 -2.77
C ALA A 230 3.84 17.95 -2.95
N VAL A 231 5.02 17.40 -2.81
CA VAL A 231 5.26 15.95 -2.83
C VAL A 231 6.22 15.58 -1.71
N VAL A 232 5.92 14.47 -1.03
CA VAL A 232 6.84 13.76 -0.13
C VAL A 232 7.28 12.50 -0.88
N PRO A 233 8.48 12.47 -1.48
CA PRO A 233 8.90 11.33 -2.28
C PRO A 233 9.09 10.07 -1.45
N GLU A 234 9.58 10.24 -0.21
CA GLU A 234 9.89 9.16 0.72
C GLU A 234 9.61 9.62 2.15
N MET A 235 9.05 8.72 2.96
CA MET A 235 8.81 8.96 4.38
C MET A 235 9.23 7.73 5.19
N GLN A 236 10.09 7.92 6.17
CA GLN A 236 10.39 6.92 7.18
C GLN A 236 9.51 7.17 8.41
N LEU A 237 8.85 6.13 8.88
CA LEU A 237 8.04 6.16 10.09
C LEU A 237 8.51 5.06 11.04
N LEU A 238 9.09 5.44 12.15
CA LEU A 238 9.74 4.53 13.08
C LEU A 238 9.06 4.55 14.45
N PRO A 239 9.03 3.42 15.16
CA PRO A 239 8.68 3.43 16.57
C PRO A 239 9.67 4.28 17.36
N THR A 240 9.17 5.08 18.31
CA THR A 240 10.02 5.99 19.09
C THR A 240 11.08 5.26 19.93
N TYR A 241 10.76 4.05 20.39
CA TYR A 241 11.56 3.31 21.37
C TYR A 241 12.19 2.01 20.83
N LEU A 242 12.25 1.83 19.50
CA LEU A 242 12.86 0.64 18.88
C LEU A 242 13.89 1.04 17.84
#